data_70fb0a04e3d7a06d1e7cf045825b43d0
#
_entry.id   70fb0a04e3d7a06d1e7cf045825b43d0
#
_cell.length_a   1.000
_cell.length_b   1.000
_cell.length_c   1.000
_cell.angle_alpha   90.00
_cell.angle_beta   90.00
_cell.angle_gamma   90.00
#
_symmetry.space_group_name_H-M   'P 1'
#
loop_
_entity.id
_entity.type
_entity.pdbx_description
1 polymer ?
#
loop_
_entity_poly.entity_id
_entity_poly.type
_entity_poly.pdbx_seq_one_letter_code
_entity_poly.pdbx_strand_id
1 'polypeptide(L)'
;MNRRKFLLTAVGTPLAVAFGTKVVAMARHYPLDELLAQLKRLPAAKLASHGNWSVSKVFQHLAQSIRYSRLGYPQTKSALFQYTAGAAALTVFSASGTMSHPLDEPIPGAPKLVDAVPNDVALAELVTEIELFIAWQGDLAPHFAYGNLTKAQYYSAHYLHVQNHLQEITLS
;
A
#
# COMPACT_ATOMS: atom_id res chain seq x y z
N MET A 1 -50.85 2.86 30.78
CA MET A 1 -50.17 2.94 29.46
C MET A 1 -48.70 3.28 29.69
N ASN A 2 -47.83 2.26 29.67
CA ASN A 2 -46.41 2.37 30.02
C ASN A 2 -45.56 2.69 28.78
N ARG A 3 -45.08 3.94 28.66
CA ARG A 3 -44.09 4.37 27.68
C ARG A 3 -42.64 4.27 28.25
N ARG A 4 -42.16 3.07 28.50
CA ARG A 4 -40.75 2.85 28.88
C ARG A 4 -40.28 1.48 28.41
N LYS A 5 -40.10 1.28 27.12
CA LYS A 5 -39.29 0.15 26.58
C LYS A 5 -38.92 0.48 25.15
N PHE A 6 -37.94 1.37 24.93
CA PHE A 6 -37.31 1.46 23.61
C PHE A 6 -35.98 2.24 23.74
N LEU A 7 -34.98 1.63 24.31
CA LEU A 7 -33.58 2.13 24.26
C LEU A 7 -32.63 1.10 24.86
N LEU A 8 -32.47 -0.04 24.19
CA LEU A 8 -31.36 -0.98 24.49
C LEU A 8 -31.19 -2.01 23.36
N THR A 9 -30.88 -1.56 22.16
CA THR A 9 -30.36 -2.46 21.11
C THR A 9 -29.66 -1.64 20.03
N ALA A 10 -28.48 -1.09 20.28
CA ALA A 10 -27.61 -0.56 19.22
C ALA A 10 -26.17 -0.27 19.69
N VAL A 11 -25.55 -1.15 20.46
CA VAL A 11 -24.13 -0.96 20.85
C VAL A 11 -23.25 -2.20 20.55
N GLY A 12 -23.81 -3.25 19.94
CA GLY A 12 -23.06 -4.51 19.75
C GLY A 12 -22.37 -4.75 18.42
N THR A 13 -22.62 -3.97 17.37
CA THR A 13 -22.26 -4.37 16.01
C THR A 13 -20.92 -3.83 15.45
N PRO A 14 -20.41 -2.65 15.78
CA PRO A 14 -19.18 -2.16 15.13
C PRO A 14 -17.91 -2.85 15.63
N LEU A 15 -17.88 -3.33 16.89
CA LEU A 15 -16.68 -3.94 17.46
C LEU A 15 -16.42 -5.36 16.89
N ALA A 16 -17.48 -6.12 16.68
CA ALA A 16 -17.38 -7.47 16.14
C ALA A 16 -16.96 -7.49 14.64
N VAL A 17 -17.45 -6.51 13.86
CA VAL A 17 -17.07 -6.37 12.44
C VAL A 17 -15.61 -5.96 12.33
N ALA A 18 -15.13 -5.01 13.14
CA ALA A 18 -13.74 -4.57 13.13
C ALA A 18 -12.77 -5.69 13.57
N PHE A 19 -13.16 -6.51 14.55
CA PHE A 19 -12.36 -7.65 15.00
C PHE A 19 -12.33 -8.77 13.97
N GLY A 20 -13.46 -9.09 13.35
CA GLY A 20 -13.57 -10.08 12.28
C GLY A 20 -12.76 -9.71 11.04
N THR A 21 -12.76 -8.44 10.63
CA THR A 21 -11.98 -7.97 9.48
C THR A 21 -10.48 -8.00 9.73
N LYS A 22 -10.03 -7.68 10.94
CA LYS A 22 -8.61 -7.83 11.31
C LYS A 22 -8.13 -9.28 11.27
N VAL A 23 -8.92 -10.22 11.74
CA VAL A 23 -8.60 -11.65 11.73
C VAL A 23 -8.54 -12.18 10.29
N VAL A 24 -9.48 -11.80 9.44
CA VAL A 24 -9.48 -12.19 8.01
C VAL A 24 -8.29 -11.57 7.27
N ALA A 25 -7.98 -10.30 7.53
CA ALA A 25 -6.83 -9.63 6.92
C ALA A 25 -5.50 -10.30 7.29
N MET A 26 -5.33 -10.76 8.53
CA MET A 26 -4.13 -11.47 8.98
C MET A 26 -3.99 -12.88 8.39
N ALA A 27 -5.10 -13.51 7.95
CA ALA A 27 -5.09 -14.85 7.37
C ALA A 27 -4.84 -14.86 5.85
N ARG A 28 -4.94 -13.70 5.17
CA ARG A 28 -4.73 -13.63 3.73
C ARG A 28 -3.24 -13.58 3.42
N HIS A 29 -2.79 -14.47 2.55
CA HIS A 29 -1.42 -14.48 2.05
C HIS A 29 -1.26 -13.45 0.91
N TYR A 30 -0.21 -12.63 1.00
CA TYR A 30 0.17 -11.66 -0.02
C TYR A 30 1.55 -12.02 -0.56
N PRO A 31 1.64 -12.70 -1.72
CA PRO A 31 2.88 -13.28 -2.23
C PRO A 31 3.76 -12.21 -2.90
N LEU A 32 4.39 -11.36 -2.10
CA LEU A 32 5.27 -10.29 -2.60
C LEU A 32 6.49 -10.86 -3.35
N ASP A 33 6.96 -12.05 -2.97
CA ASP A 33 8.05 -12.74 -3.68
C ASP A 33 7.64 -13.18 -5.09
N GLU A 34 6.42 -13.64 -5.28
CA GLU A 34 5.88 -13.99 -6.60
C GLU A 34 5.68 -12.74 -7.46
N LEU A 35 5.19 -11.66 -6.84
CA LEU A 35 5.07 -10.36 -7.51
C LEU A 35 6.45 -9.83 -7.93
N LEU A 36 7.46 -9.92 -7.08
CA LEU A 36 8.85 -9.60 -7.42
C LEU A 36 9.33 -10.41 -8.63
N ALA A 37 9.08 -11.71 -8.64
CA ALA A 37 9.44 -12.57 -9.77
C ALA A 37 8.70 -12.20 -11.07
N GLN A 38 7.47 -11.71 -10.99
CA GLN A 38 6.72 -11.17 -12.13
C GLN A 38 7.34 -9.87 -12.63
N LEU A 39 7.63 -8.91 -11.75
CA LEU A 39 8.25 -7.63 -12.09
C LEU A 39 9.60 -7.81 -12.82
N LYS A 40 10.44 -8.73 -12.37
CA LYS A 40 11.73 -9.05 -12.99
C LYS A 40 11.61 -9.55 -14.45
N ARG A 41 10.45 -10.05 -14.84
CA ARG A 41 10.19 -10.56 -16.20
C ARG A 41 9.50 -9.55 -17.12
N LEU A 42 9.12 -8.38 -16.59
CA LEU A 42 8.45 -7.36 -17.40
C LEU A 42 9.39 -6.81 -18.48
N PRO A 43 8.93 -6.74 -19.74
CA PRO A 43 9.69 -6.13 -20.81
C PRO A 43 9.55 -4.60 -20.75
N ALA A 44 10.31 -3.94 -19.87
CA ALA A 44 10.16 -2.54 -19.51
C ALA A 44 10.04 -1.58 -20.70
N ALA A 45 10.77 -1.85 -21.79
CA ALA A 45 10.74 -1.04 -23.02
C ALA A 45 9.42 -1.14 -23.81
N LYS A 46 8.59 -2.15 -23.52
CA LYS A 46 7.29 -2.40 -24.19
C LYS A 46 6.10 -2.05 -23.29
N LEU A 47 6.32 -1.34 -22.18
CA LEU A 47 5.26 -0.95 -21.28
C LEU A 47 4.73 0.43 -21.63
N ALA A 48 3.42 0.58 -21.59
CA ALA A 48 2.73 1.85 -21.73
C ALA A 48 1.80 2.05 -20.51
N SER A 49 1.64 3.30 -20.08
CA SER A 49 0.67 3.69 -19.06
C SER A 49 -0.52 4.37 -19.73
N HIS A 50 -1.72 4.04 -19.29
CA HIS A 50 -2.95 4.76 -19.66
C HIS A 50 -3.48 5.66 -18.53
N GLY A 51 -2.74 5.74 -17.42
CA GLY A 51 -2.97 6.69 -16.32
C GLY A 51 -2.33 8.05 -16.56
N ASN A 52 -2.40 8.91 -15.54
CA ASN A 52 -1.81 10.26 -15.60
C ASN A 52 -0.28 10.26 -15.45
N TRP A 53 0.30 9.20 -14.91
CA TRP A 53 1.75 9.06 -14.78
C TRP A 53 2.32 8.15 -15.86
N SER A 54 3.52 8.48 -16.31
CA SER A 54 4.32 7.56 -17.14
C SER A 54 4.67 6.29 -16.35
N VAL A 55 4.95 5.19 -17.06
CA VAL A 55 5.43 3.94 -16.46
C VAL A 55 6.60 4.17 -15.52
N SER A 56 7.55 5.01 -15.93
CA SER A 56 8.71 5.37 -15.12
C SER A 56 8.32 6.03 -13.80
N LYS A 57 7.40 7.02 -13.82
CA LYS A 57 6.91 7.66 -12.59
C LYS A 57 6.20 6.68 -11.66
N VAL A 58 5.41 5.78 -12.21
CA VAL A 58 4.75 4.73 -11.41
C VAL A 58 5.79 3.88 -10.69
N PHE A 59 6.82 3.40 -11.38
CA PHE A 59 7.86 2.57 -10.76
C PHE A 59 8.70 3.34 -9.73
N GLN A 60 9.05 4.60 -10.01
CA GLN A 60 9.74 5.47 -9.05
C GLN A 60 8.90 5.67 -7.78
N HIS A 61 7.58 5.94 -7.91
CA HIS A 61 6.67 6.11 -6.78
C HIS A 61 6.60 4.85 -5.92
N LEU A 62 6.45 3.70 -6.55
CA LEU A 62 6.42 2.41 -5.86
C LEU A 62 7.75 2.11 -5.15
N ALA A 63 8.88 2.40 -5.80
CA ALA A 63 10.20 2.27 -5.19
C ALA A 63 10.37 3.18 -3.96
N GLN A 64 9.96 4.46 -4.07
CA GLN A 64 9.96 5.40 -2.94
C GLN A 64 9.09 4.88 -1.79
N SER A 65 7.86 4.40 -2.07
CA SER A 65 6.94 3.89 -1.05
C SER A 65 7.56 2.73 -0.26
N ILE A 66 8.20 1.78 -0.95
CA ILE A 66 8.83 0.62 -0.33
C ILE A 66 10.10 1.03 0.44
N ARG A 67 10.93 1.89 -0.12
CA ARG A 67 12.13 2.43 0.53
C ARG A 67 11.82 3.08 1.87
N TYR A 68 10.78 3.92 1.91
CA TYR A 68 10.43 4.66 3.11
C TYR A 68 9.85 3.80 4.22
N SER A 69 9.37 2.60 3.95
CA SER A 69 9.02 1.65 4.99
C SER A 69 10.21 1.24 5.87
N ARG A 70 11.43 1.34 5.34
CA ARG A 70 12.69 1.04 6.04
C ARG A 70 13.40 2.29 6.56
N LEU A 71 13.37 3.38 5.79
CA LEU A 71 14.17 4.58 6.05
C LEU A 71 13.38 5.73 6.70
N GLY A 72 12.06 5.62 6.76
CA GLY A 72 11.15 6.66 7.25
C GLY A 72 10.60 7.54 6.14
N TYR A 73 9.31 7.87 6.26
CA TYR A 73 8.62 8.77 5.32
C TYR A 73 8.97 10.22 5.61
N PRO A 74 9.21 11.06 4.58
CA PRO A 74 9.59 12.46 4.78
C PRO A 74 8.53 13.28 5.53
N GLN A 75 7.25 12.99 5.29
CA GLN A 75 6.12 13.60 5.99
C GLN A 75 5.06 12.55 6.31
N THR A 76 4.36 12.72 7.43
CA THR A 76 3.31 11.82 7.86
C THR A 76 1.99 12.57 8.05
N LYS A 77 0.88 11.86 7.87
CA LYS A 77 -0.45 12.35 8.29
C LYS A 77 -0.50 12.46 9.82
N SER A 78 -1.47 13.21 10.33
CA SER A 78 -1.63 13.35 11.78
C SER A 78 -1.86 11.99 12.46
N ALA A 79 -1.46 11.86 13.73
CA ALA A 79 -1.69 10.64 14.50
C ALA A 79 -3.18 10.26 14.54
N LEU A 80 -4.07 11.26 14.66
CA LEU A 80 -5.51 11.02 14.61
C LEU A 80 -5.93 10.34 13.29
N PHE A 81 -5.45 10.83 12.16
CA PHE A 81 -5.73 10.22 10.86
C PHE A 81 -5.20 8.79 10.79
N GLN A 82 -3.94 8.56 11.20
CA GLN A 82 -3.30 7.25 11.15
C GLN A 82 -4.04 6.21 11.99
N TYR A 83 -4.49 6.58 13.21
CA TYR A 83 -5.19 5.67 14.13
C TYR A 83 -6.70 5.51 13.83
N THR A 84 -7.26 6.32 12.94
CA THR A 84 -8.68 6.24 12.55
C THR A 84 -8.84 5.87 11.08
N ALA A 85 -8.94 6.84 10.18
CA ALA A 85 -9.20 6.61 8.76
C ALA A 85 -8.11 5.77 8.09
N GLY A 86 -6.84 6.01 8.42
CA GLY A 86 -5.72 5.25 7.88
C GLY A 86 -5.76 3.77 8.30
N ALA A 87 -5.93 3.50 9.59
CA ALA A 87 -6.03 2.12 10.10
C ALA A 87 -7.26 1.39 9.54
N ALA A 88 -8.39 2.08 9.40
CA ALA A 88 -9.61 1.53 8.79
C ALA A 88 -9.38 1.19 7.32
N ALA A 89 -8.76 2.09 6.54
CA ALA A 89 -8.46 1.87 5.13
C ALA A 89 -7.56 0.64 4.93
N LEU A 90 -6.44 0.54 5.66
CA LEU A 90 -5.56 -0.63 5.57
C LEU A 90 -6.29 -1.94 5.93
N THR A 91 -7.16 -1.90 6.95
CA THR A 91 -7.96 -3.06 7.35
C THR A 91 -8.90 -3.51 6.23
N VAL A 92 -9.60 -2.56 5.60
CA VAL A 92 -10.51 -2.84 4.48
C VAL A 92 -9.73 -3.39 3.28
N PHE A 93 -8.64 -2.76 2.88
CA PHE A 93 -7.81 -3.20 1.75
C PHE A 93 -7.25 -4.60 1.97
N SER A 94 -6.71 -4.86 3.17
CA SER A 94 -6.20 -6.18 3.51
C SER A 94 -7.30 -7.25 3.59
N ALA A 95 -8.51 -6.92 4.00
CA ALA A 95 -9.62 -7.85 4.04
C ALA A 95 -10.20 -8.14 2.64
N SER A 96 -10.37 -7.09 1.80
CA SER A 96 -10.88 -7.23 0.43
C SER A 96 -9.86 -7.88 -0.51
N GLY A 97 -8.56 -7.68 -0.26
CA GLY A 97 -7.47 -8.09 -1.16
C GLY A 97 -7.30 -7.14 -2.34
N THR A 98 -7.85 -5.95 -2.25
CA THR A 98 -7.74 -4.90 -3.26
C THR A 98 -7.48 -3.56 -2.58
N MET A 99 -6.71 -2.70 -3.22
CA MET A 99 -6.47 -1.33 -2.79
C MET A 99 -7.05 -0.38 -3.83
N SER A 100 -7.57 0.76 -3.38
CA SER A 100 -8.04 1.84 -4.25
C SER A 100 -7.66 3.17 -3.61
N HIS A 101 -6.88 3.95 -4.32
CA HIS A 101 -6.52 5.33 -3.98
C HIS A 101 -6.19 6.10 -5.27
N PRO A 102 -6.09 7.44 -5.26
CA PRO A 102 -5.61 8.20 -6.42
C PRO A 102 -4.20 7.72 -6.82
N LEU A 103 -4.04 7.36 -8.11
CA LEU A 103 -2.80 6.73 -8.62
C LEU A 103 -1.76 7.76 -9.10
N ASP A 104 -2.08 9.04 -9.01
CA ASP A 104 -1.24 10.18 -9.41
C ASP A 104 -0.90 11.12 -8.24
N GLU A 105 -1.01 10.65 -7.00
CA GLU A 105 -0.62 11.40 -5.81
C GLU A 105 0.80 11.02 -5.36
N PRO A 106 1.75 11.99 -5.32
CA PRO A 106 3.10 11.73 -4.81
C PRO A 106 3.08 11.52 -3.29
N ILE A 107 4.07 10.79 -2.79
CA ILE A 107 4.28 10.64 -1.34
C ILE A 107 4.62 12.02 -0.76
N PRO A 108 3.93 12.46 0.32
CA PRO A 108 4.16 13.76 0.92
C PRO A 108 5.63 13.97 1.32
N GLY A 109 6.22 15.07 0.81
CA GLY A 109 7.61 15.43 1.08
C GLY A 109 8.67 14.62 0.34
N ALA A 110 8.29 13.64 -0.47
CA ALA A 110 9.24 12.86 -1.27
C ALA A 110 9.82 13.67 -2.44
N PRO A 111 11.01 13.33 -2.95
CA PRO A 111 11.55 13.89 -4.17
C PRO A 111 10.59 13.74 -5.34
N LYS A 112 10.59 14.73 -6.24
CA LYS A 112 9.74 14.70 -7.43
C LYS A 112 10.07 13.51 -8.34
N LEU A 113 9.02 12.89 -8.87
CA LEU A 113 9.13 11.85 -9.89
C LEU A 113 9.50 12.49 -11.23
N VAL A 114 10.38 11.83 -11.99
CA VAL A 114 11.00 12.40 -13.20
C VAL A 114 10.70 11.54 -14.43
N ASP A 115 10.12 12.11 -15.48
CA ASP A 115 9.82 11.39 -16.73
C ASP A 115 11.07 10.97 -17.49
N ALA A 116 12.21 11.67 -17.29
CA ALA A 116 13.46 11.40 -17.99
C ALA A 116 14.18 10.11 -17.55
N VAL A 117 13.74 9.46 -16.47
CA VAL A 117 14.29 8.17 -16.05
C VAL A 117 13.76 7.07 -16.99
N PRO A 118 14.62 6.25 -17.63
CA PRO A 118 14.16 5.13 -18.45
C PRO A 118 13.33 4.12 -17.66
N ASN A 119 12.33 3.50 -18.29
CA ASN A 119 11.44 2.54 -17.63
C ASN A 119 12.18 1.34 -17.02
N ASP A 120 13.22 0.85 -17.68
CA ASP A 120 14.04 -0.26 -17.19
C ASP A 120 14.84 0.12 -15.94
N VAL A 121 15.36 1.35 -15.88
CA VAL A 121 16.07 1.88 -14.71
C VAL A 121 15.10 2.04 -13.52
N ALA A 122 13.92 2.61 -13.74
CA ALA A 122 12.91 2.77 -12.71
C ALA A 122 12.36 1.41 -12.22
N LEU A 123 12.18 0.45 -13.12
CA LEU A 123 11.79 -0.92 -12.76
C LEU A 123 12.88 -1.63 -11.94
N ALA A 124 14.15 -1.48 -12.32
CA ALA A 124 15.27 -2.06 -11.59
C ALA A 124 15.37 -1.49 -10.17
N GLU A 125 15.11 -0.18 -9.99
CA GLU A 125 15.02 0.44 -8.68
C GLU A 125 13.89 -0.16 -7.85
N LEU A 126 12.68 -0.30 -8.40
CA LEU A 126 11.55 -0.93 -7.72
C LEU A 126 11.87 -2.37 -7.28
N VAL A 127 12.44 -3.16 -8.19
CA VAL A 127 12.87 -4.54 -7.90
C VAL A 127 13.86 -4.56 -6.73
N THR A 128 14.86 -3.71 -6.77
CA THR A 128 15.89 -3.59 -5.71
C THR A 128 15.25 -3.23 -4.36
N GLU A 129 14.32 -2.28 -4.33
CA GLU A 129 13.67 -1.86 -3.09
C GLU A 129 12.78 -2.97 -2.48
N ILE A 130 12.11 -3.76 -3.32
CA ILE A 130 11.37 -4.94 -2.86
C ILE A 130 12.32 -5.98 -2.27
N GLU A 131 13.44 -6.29 -2.95
CA GLU A 131 14.44 -7.24 -2.44
C GLU A 131 15.02 -6.80 -1.10
N LEU A 132 15.39 -5.52 -0.98
CA LEU A 132 15.89 -4.94 0.26
C LEU A 132 14.85 -4.99 1.38
N PHE A 133 13.57 -4.74 1.08
CA PHE A 133 12.50 -4.86 2.06
C PHE A 133 12.29 -6.31 2.53
N ILE A 134 12.28 -7.28 1.62
CA ILE A 134 12.13 -8.70 1.94
C ILE A 134 13.28 -9.15 2.86
N ALA A 135 14.51 -8.79 2.52
CA ALA A 135 15.71 -9.13 3.29
C ALA A 135 15.85 -8.35 4.61
N TRP A 136 15.09 -7.26 4.81
CA TRP A 136 15.25 -6.38 5.97
C TRP A 136 14.91 -7.08 7.29
N GLN A 137 15.82 -6.98 8.26
CA GLN A 137 15.67 -7.56 9.60
C GLN A 137 15.58 -6.49 10.71
N GLY A 138 15.78 -5.20 10.36
CA GLY A 138 15.68 -4.09 11.30
C GLY A 138 14.24 -3.65 11.55
N ASP A 139 14.07 -2.65 12.41
CA ASP A 139 12.80 -2.00 12.65
C ASP A 139 12.28 -1.33 11.38
N LEU A 140 10.97 -1.33 11.21
CA LEU A 140 10.30 -0.63 10.13
C LEU A 140 9.77 0.71 10.63
N ALA A 141 9.91 1.73 9.81
CA ALA A 141 9.39 3.07 10.11
C ALA A 141 7.86 3.08 10.08
N PRO A 142 7.20 4.00 10.82
CA PRO A 142 5.76 4.19 10.71
C PRO A 142 5.36 4.60 9.29
N HIS A 143 4.32 3.99 8.74
CA HIS A 143 3.78 4.36 7.45
C HIS A 143 3.14 5.75 7.50
N PHE A 144 3.33 6.57 6.47
CA PHE A 144 2.86 7.97 6.48
C PHE A 144 1.35 8.12 6.71
N ALA A 145 0.54 7.17 6.28
CA ALA A 145 -0.92 7.20 6.39
C ALA A 145 -1.49 6.18 7.38
N TYR A 146 -0.80 5.06 7.64
CA TYR A 146 -1.35 3.95 8.43
C TYR A 146 -0.70 3.81 9.82
N GLY A 147 0.34 4.60 10.12
CA GLY A 147 1.07 4.52 11.39
C GLY A 147 1.98 3.29 11.50
N ASN A 148 2.18 2.79 12.70
CA ASN A 148 3.03 1.64 12.97
C ASN A 148 2.45 0.37 12.36
N LEU A 149 3.24 -0.30 11.52
CA LEU A 149 2.89 -1.55 10.86
C LEU A 149 3.90 -2.64 11.21
N THR A 150 3.41 -3.85 11.42
CA THR A 150 4.26 -5.04 11.43
C THR A 150 4.80 -5.35 10.03
N LYS A 151 5.87 -6.14 9.93
CA LYS A 151 6.39 -6.58 8.63
C LYS A 151 5.32 -7.27 7.77
N ALA A 152 4.48 -8.11 8.37
CA ALA A 152 3.38 -8.78 7.67
C ALA A 152 2.33 -7.79 7.11
N GLN A 153 2.02 -6.73 7.86
CA GLN A 153 1.13 -5.66 7.37
C GLN A 153 1.77 -4.85 6.23
N TYR A 154 3.07 -4.61 6.29
CA TYR A 154 3.80 -3.99 5.19
C TYR A 154 3.85 -4.89 3.95
N TYR A 155 3.98 -6.21 4.08
CA TYR A 155 3.85 -7.15 2.95
C TYR A 155 2.51 -6.96 2.23
N SER A 156 1.39 -6.91 3.00
CA SER A 156 0.06 -6.66 2.42
C SER A 156 -0.02 -5.29 1.75
N ALA A 157 0.45 -4.24 2.43
CA ALA A 157 0.37 -2.88 1.94
C ALA A 157 1.18 -2.71 0.64
N HIS A 158 2.41 -3.20 0.60
CA HIS A 158 3.26 -3.11 -0.60
C HIS A 158 2.72 -3.95 -1.75
N TYR A 159 2.30 -5.19 -1.49
CA TYR A 159 1.68 -6.03 -2.51
C TYR A 159 0.47 -5.37 -3.16
N LEU A 160 -0.48 -4.92 -2.34
CA LEU A 160 -1.72 -4.31 -2.80
C LEU A 160 -1.46 -2.97 -3.52
N HIS A 161 -0.50 -2.18 -3.03
CA HIS A 161 -0.13 -0.91 -3.64
C HIS A 161 0.49 -1.11 -5.03
N VAL A 162 1.43 -2.04 -5.16
CA VAL A 162 2.02 -2.38 -6.47
C VAL A 162 0.94 -2.90 -7.42
N GLN A 163 0.09 -3.83 -6.98
CA GLN A 163 -0.99 -4.37 -7.81
C GLN A 163 -1.97 -3.29 -8.27
N ASN A 164 -2.30 -2.33 -7.41
CA ASN A 164 -3.21 -1.23 -7.75
C ASN A 164 -2.62 -0.35 -8.86
N HIS A 165 -1.35 0.02 -8.78
CA HIS A 165 -0.69 0.81 -9.81
C HIS A 165 -0.45 0.05 -11.13
N LEU A 166 -0.19 -1.27 -11.07
CA LEU A 166 0.00 -2.08 -12.27
C LEU A 166 -1.26 -2.18 -13.14
N GLN A 167 -2.44 -1.84 -12.60
CA GLN A 167 -3.69 -1.79 -13.39
C GLN A 167 -3.65 -0.73 -14.50
N GLU A 168 -2.83 0.32 -14.36
CA GLU A 168 -2.66 1.36 -15.37
C GLU A 168 -1.57 1.03 -16.41
N ILE A 169 -0.86 -0.09 -16.25
CA ILE A 169 0.26 -0.46 -17.12
C ILE A 169 -0.13 -1.63 -18.02
N THR A 170 0.13 -1.47 -19.31
CA THR A 170 -0.14 -2.47 -20.35
C THR A 170 1.09 -2.71 -21.20
N LEU A 171 1.09 -3.81 -21.96
CA LEU A 171 2.06 -4.02 -23.05
C LEU A 171 1.64 -3.17 -24.25
N SER A 172 2.56 -2.40 -24.80
CA SER A 172 2.42 -1.59 -26.02
C SER A 172 2.82 -2.37 -27.26
#